data_9da9fd6b305eece2ce41ebe86dabe9a2
#
_entry.id   9da9fd6b305eece2ce41ebe86dabe9a2
#
_cell.length_a   1.000
_cell.length_b   1.000
_cell.length_c   1.000
_cell.angle_alpha   90.00
_cell.angle_beta   90.00
_cell.angle_gamma   90.00
#
_symmetry.space_group_name_H-M   'P 1'
#
loop_
_entity.id
_entity.type
_entity.pdbx_description
1 polymer ?
#
loop_
_entity_poly.entity_id
_entity_poly.type
_entity_poly.pdbx_seq_one_letter_code
_entity_poly.pdbx_strand_id
1 'polypeptide(L)'
;AGEYADELANLGVRVSNLEKKVGNISWSGNARMRWVQGYDGTEAKDKYDGRIKITAHADVNDSTYVQGRLRSDMNFKDSKDANTYMEELIVHHQFGDKVGVTLGRQDLTLGQTGTYYDDEFDGIIATFGSDKLALDLGYGRFKSWDLKAADGSNTEAFLGRLYGSTGRLSYDAEYINMAYNQGNVWGLGLTANITDKIDVFGDFYKNTDADNDPQVWTAGLGFGHTNWKKPGTFRVSAQYIDAEKGSVFGASTYNVSPIDEAISKTDVDYWLAQ
;
A
#
# COMPACT_ATOMS: atom_id res chain seq x y z
N ALA A 1 50.93 -19.09 9.15
CA ALA A 1 49.98 -19.48 8.06
C ALA A 1 48.95 -20.51 8.54
N GLY A 2 49.28 -21.42 9.45
CA GLY A 2 48.36 -22.44 9.98
C GLY A 2 47.25 -21.86 10.86
N GLU A 3 47.56 -20.95 11.73
CA GLU A 3 46.66 -20.36 12.72
C GLU A 3 45.45 -19.63 12.06
N TYR A 4 45.67 -18.90 10.96
CA TYR A 4 44.62 -18.27 10.19
C TYR A 4 43.75 -19.27 9.41
N ALA A 5 44.33 -20.38 9.00
CA ALA A 5 43.54 -21.45 8.31
C ALA A 5 42.57 -22.14 9.29
N ASP A 6 43.01 -22.40 10.52
CA ASP A 6 42.17 -22.97 11.57
C ASP A 6 41.08 -22.02 12.04
N GLU A 7 41.37 -20.70 12.15
CA GLU A 7 40.36 -19.67 12.45
C GLU A 7 39.33 -19.52 11.34
N LEU A 8 39.75 -19.53 10.07
CA LEU A 8 38.85 -19.49 8.92
C LEU A 8 37.96 -20.74 8.85
N ALA A 9 38.51 -21.92 9.10
CA ALA A 9 37.76 -23.18 9.14
C ALA A 9 36.72 -23.17 10.28
N ASN A 10 37.10 -22.68 11.46
CA ASN A 10 36.21 -22.55 12.62
C ASN A 10 35.09 -21.50 12.36
N LEU A 11 35.43 -20.36 11.72
CA LEU A 11 34.48 -19.37 11.31
C LEU A 11 33.50 -19.94 10.28
N GLY A 12 33.96 -20.70 9.29
CA GLY A 12 33.12 -21.40 8.31
C GLY A 12 32.12 -22.37 8.95
N VAL A 13 32.56 -23.14 9.94
CA VAL A 13 31.67 -24.07 10.69
C VAL A 13 30.64 -23.27 11.51
N ARG A 14 31.03 -22.16 12.13
CA ARG A 14 30.11 -21.33 12.90
C ARG A 14 29.08 -20.64 12.01
N VAL A 15 29.48 -20.14 10.84
CA VAL A 15 28.58 -19.56 9.85
C VAL A 15 27.60 -20.62 9.34
N SER A 16 28.08 -21.80 8.94
CA SER A 16 27.21 -22.92 8.49
C SER A 16 26.23 -23.37 9.58
N ASN A 17 26.63 -23.37 10.84
CA ASN A 17 25.73 -23.71 11.96
C ASN A 17 24.70 -22.59 12.24
N LEU A 18 25.07 -21.33 12.02
CA LEU A 18 24.14 -20.19 12.07
C LEU A 18 23.13 -20.26 10.94
N GLU A 19 23.58 -20.49 9.72
CA GLU A 19 22.72 -20.65 8.54
C GLU A 19 21.71 -21.78 8.74
N LYS A 20 22.13 -22.92 9.29
CA LYS A 20 21.23 -24.04 9.62
C LYS A 20 20.23 -23.72 10.73
N LYS A 21 20.57 -22.84 11.67
CA LYS A 21 19.68 -22.43 12.79
C LYS A 21 18.70 -21.34 12.40
N VAL A 22 19.11 -20.45 11.51
CA VAL A 22 18.26 -19.33 11.05
C VAL A 22 17.33 -19.80 9.93
N GLY A 23 17.72 -20.87 9.19
CA GLY A 23 16.97 -21.36 8.02
C GLY A 23 17.01 -20.34 6.87
N ASN A 24 16.06 -20.45 5.95
CA ASN A 24 15.87 -19.54 4.81
C ASN A 24 14.87 -18.40 5.12
N ILE A 25 14.54 -18.16 6.40
CA ILE A 25 13.58 -17.14 6.80
C ILE A 25 14.32 -15.90 7.26
N SER A 26 14.08 -14.79 6.60
CA SER A 26 14.49 -13.46 7.04
C SER A 26 13.33 -12.74 7.74
N TRP A 27 13.66 -11.96 8.76
CA TRP A 27 12.71 -11.23 9.58
C TRP A 27 12.94 -9.73 9.45
N SER A 28 11.86 -9.00 9.31
CA SER A 28 11.86 -7.53 9.32
C SER A 28 10.61 -7.02 10.04
N GLY A 29 10.54 -5.72 10.26
CA GLY A 29 9.34 -5.17 10.86
C GLY A 29 9.48 -3.67 11.13
N ASN A 30 8.38 -3.09 11.58
CA ASN A 30 8.31 -1.71 12.00
C ASN A 30 7.33 -1.55 13.17
N ALA A 31 7.48 -0.46 13.90
CA ALA A 31 6.55 -0.06 14.94
C ALA A 31 6.20 1.42 14.77
N ARG A 32 4.97 1.77 15.15
CA ARG A 32 4.46 3.13 15.16
C ARG A 32 3.76 3.40 16.47
N MET A 33 4.01 4.58 17.04
CA MET A 33 3.17 5.17 18.08
C MET A 33 2.57 6.44 17.50
N ARG A 34 1.28 6.65 17.71
CA ARG A 34 0.54 7.76 17.13
C ARG A 34 -0.35 8.43 18.18
N TRP A 35 -0.29 9.75 18.19
CA TRP A 35 -1.23 10.61 18.86
C TRP A 35 -1.92 11.47 17.81
N VAL A 36 -3.24 11.42 17.79
CA VAL A 36 -4.09 12.26 16.95
C VAL A 36 -5.07 12.98 17.86
N GLN A 37 -5.21 14.27 17.67
CA GLN A 37 -6.18 15.11 18.34
C GLN A 37 -7.10 15.73 17.30
N GLY A 38 -8.41 15.57 17.48
CA GLY A 38 -9.42 16.27 16.69
C GLY A 38 -9.57 17.71 17.18
N TYR A 39 -9.92 18.62 16.27
CA TYR A 39 -10.31 19.98 16.60
C TYR A 39 -11.83 20.12 16.59
N ASP A 40 -12.36 21.16 17.25
CA ASP A 40 -13.78 21.45 17.26
C ASP A 40 -14.35 21.56 15.83
N GLY A 41 -15.47 20.86 15.61
CA GLY A 41 -16.12 20.80 14.29
C GLY A 41 -15.70 19.65 13.40
N THR A 42 -14.76 18.81 13.84
CA THR A 42 -14.41 17.56 13.14
C THR A 42 -14.97 16.36 13.89
N GLU A 43 -15.45 15.36 13.17
CA GLU A 43 -15.81 14.04 13.76
C GLU A 43 -14.56 13.22 14.17
N ALA A 44 -13.37 13.75 13.96
CA ALA A 44 -12.11 13.10 14.29
C ALA A 44 -11.99 12.91 15.81
N LYS A 45 -12.11 11.68 16.26
CA LYS A 45 -11.92 11.32 17.67
C LYS A 45 -10.43 11.27 17.98
N ASP A 46 -10.06 11.74 19.17
CA ASP A 46 -8.70 11.59 19.68
C ASP A 46 -8.28 10.13 19.66
N LYS A 47 -7.13 9.85 19.11
CA LYS A 47 -6.53 8.51 19.06
C LYS A 47 -5.15 8.51 19.70
N TYR A 48 -4.91 7.53 20.55
CA TYR A 48 -3.60 7.21 21.13
C TYR A 48 -3.37 5.74 20.83
N ASP A 49 -2.66 5.45 19.76
CA ASP A 49 -2.50 4.08 19.28
C ASP A 49 -1.05 3.70 19.01
N GLY A 50 -0.76 2.43 19.14
CA GLY A 50 0.46 1.79 18.73
C GLY A 50 0.20 0.71 17.70
N ARG A 51 1.17 0.44 16.87
CA ARG A 51 1.14 -0.65 15.90
C ARG A 51 2.52 -1.27 15.79
N ILE A 52 2.58 -2.59 15.78
CA ILE A 52 3.76 -3.35 15.38
C ILE A 52 3.42 -4.24 14.18
N LYS A 53 4.33 -4.30 13.22
CA LYS A 53 4.28 -5.23 12.08
C LYS A 53 5.54 -6.08 12.10
N ILE A 54 5.40 -7.39 11.97
CA ILE A 54 6.49 -8.35 11.88
C ILE A 54 6.31 -9.14 10.59
N THR A 55 7.30 -9.10 9.71
CA THR A 55 7.29 -9.80 8.42
C THR A 55 8.29 -10.93 8.44
N ALA A 56 7.84 -12.12 8.07
CA ALA A 56 8.66 -13.29 7.76
C ALA A 56 8.70 -13.49 6.25
N HIS A 57 9.89 -13.57 5.68
CA HIS A 57 10.12 -13.81 4.25
C HIS A 57 10.99 -15.04 4.10
N ALA A 58 10.59 -15.99 3.25
CA ALA A 58 11.29 -17.24 3.00
C ALA A 58 11.44 -17.51 1.50
N ASP A 59 12.67 -17.59 1.02
CA ASP A 59 12.96 -18.04 -0.34
C ASP A 59 12.77 -19.56 -0.42
N VAL A 60 11.87 -20.02 -1.28
CA VAL A 60 11.66 -21.44 -1.58
C VAL A 60 12.72 -21.92 -2.60
N ASN A 61 13.00 -21.08 -3.58
CA ASN A 61 14.06 -21.21 -4.58
C ASN A 61 14.34 -19.85 -5.22
N ASP A 62 15.24 -19.79 -6.21
CA ASP A 62 15.68 -18.57 -6.89
C ASP A 62 14.53 -17.74 -7.55
N SER A 63 13.39 -18.36 -7.78
CA SER A 63 12.24 -17.74 -8.47
C SER A 63 10.98 -17.68 -7.62
N THR A 64 10.98 -18.28 -6.43
CA THR A 64 9.77 -18.40 -5.60
C THR A 64 10.04 -18.05 -4.16
N TYR A 65 9.23 -17.16 -3.60
CA TYR A 65 9.25 -16.88 -2.18
C TYR A 65 7.84 -16.90 -1.57
N VAL A 66 7.79 -17.06 -0.27
CA VAL A 66 6.60 -16.92 0.56
C VAL A 66 6.85 -15.80 1.57
N GLN A 67 5.88 -14.94 1.75
CA GLN A 67 5.96 -13.86 2.75
C GLN A 67 4.68 -13.79 3.56
N GLY A 68 4.82 -13.59 4.86
CA GLY A 68 3.72 -13.34 5.76
C GLY A 68 4.01 -12.17 6.68
N ARG A 69 3.03 -11.31 6.92
CA ARG A 69 3.14 -10.18 7.83
C ARG A 69 2.05 -10.21 8.88
N LEU A 70 2.49 -10.29 10.13
CA LEU A 70 1.63 -10.16 11.29
C LEU A 70 1.56 -8.70 11.70
N ARG A 71 0.35 -8.20 11.94
CA ARG A 71 0.10 -6.87 12.49
C ARG A 71 -0.62 -6.99 13.83
N SER A 72 -0.16 -6.20 14.80
CA SER A 72 -0.84 -6.00 16.07
C SER A 72 -1.02 -4.51 16.32
N ASP A 73 -2.25 -4.11 16.58
CA ASP A 73 -2.63 -2.75 16.93
C ASP A 73 -2.92 -2.68 18.44
N MET A 74 -2.55 -1.57 19.08
CA MET A 74 -2.74 -1.31 20.50
C MET A 74 -3.47 0.01 20.68
N ASN A 75 -4.38 0.07 21.65
CA ASN A 75 -5.06 1.29 22.01
C ASN A 75 -4.56 1.76 23.40
N PHE A 76 -3.94 2.93 23.45
CA PHE A 76 -3.42 3.48 24.71
C PHE A 76 -4.40 4.42 25.42
N LYS A 77 -5.56 4.72 24.81
CA LYS A 77 -6.56 5.61 25.38
C LYS A 77 -7.52 4.87 26.33
N ASP A 78 -7.87 3.64 26.00
CA ASP A 78 -8.72 2.79 26.81
C ASP A 78 -8.11 1.38 26.93
N SER A 79 -8.61 0.58 27.87
CA SER A 79 -8.06 -0.75 28.19
C SER A 79 -8.43 -1.84 27.15
N LYS A 80 -8.96 -1.48 26.00
CA LYS A 80 -9.33 -2.43 24.96
C LYS A 80 -8.21 -2.50 23.94
N ASP A 81 -7.37 -3.50 24.07
CA ASP A 81 -6.38 -3.79 23.05
C ASP A 81 -7.06 -4.12 21.71
N ALA A 82 -6.46 -3.61 20.65
CA ALA A 82 -6.90 -3.88 19.31
C ALA A 82 -6.39 -5.25 18.80
N ASN A 83 -6.79 -5.61 17.62
CA ASN A 83 -6.62 -6.94 17.07
C ASN A 83 -5.17 -7.26 16.66
N THR A 84 -4.82 -8.53 16.77
CA THR A 84 -3.66 -9.12 16.08
C THR A 84 -4.16 -10.00 14.95
N TYR A 85 -3.67 -9.78 13.74
CA TYR A 85 -4.10 -10.53 12.55
C TYR A 85 -3.00 -10.64 11.49
N MET A 86 -3.18 -11.57 10.58
CA MET A 86 -2.33 -11.71 9.40
C MET A 86 -2.72 -10.65 8.37
N GLU A 87 -1.88 -9.61 8.24
CA GLU A 87 -2.10 -8.50 7.32
C GLU A 87 -1.72 -8.89 5.89
N GLU A 88 -0.68 -9.69 5.72
CA GLU A 88 -0.21 -10.17 4.42
C GLU A 88 0.11 -11.65 4.47
N LEU A 89 -0.23 -12.39 3.43
CA LEU A 89 0.22 -13.76 3.21
C LEU A 89 0.23 -14.03 1.71
N ILE A 90 1.42 -14.13 1.14
CA ILE A 90 1.62 -14.29 -0.30
C ILE A 90 2.56 -15.43 -0.64
N VAL A 91 2.33 -15.98 -1.83
CA VAL A 91 3.30 -16.74 -2.60
C VAL A 91 3.57 -15.97 -3.88
N HIS A 92 4.84 -15.69 -4.15
CA HIS A 92 5.27 -15.05 -5.40
C HIS A 92 6.14 -16.01 -6.20
N HIS A 93 5.90 -16.04 -7.52
CA HIS A 93 6.75 -16.76 -8.46
C HIS A 93 7.13 -15.87 -9.64
N GLN A 94 8.42 -15.83 -9.95
CA GLN A 94 9.00 -15.10 -11.07
C GLN A 94 9.27 -16.02 -12.25
N PHE A 95 8.63 -15.77 -13.38
CA PHE A 95 8.84 -16.46 -14.66
C PHE A 95 9.80 -15.65 -15.53
N GLY A 96 11.09 -15.99 -15.48
CA GLY A 96 12.13 -15.20 -16.17
C GLY A 96 12.20 -13.76 -15.64
N ASP A 97 12.63 -12.83 -16.49
CA ASP A 97 12.98 -11.46 -16.06
C ASP A 97 11.79 -10.48 -16.06
N LYS A 98 10.64 -10.86 -16.64
CA LYS A 98 9.57 -9.90 -16.97
C LYS A 98 8.17 -10.33 -16.56
N VAL A 99 8.00 -11.52 -16.01
CA VAL A 99 6.67 -11.99 -15.61
C VAL A 99 6.72 -12.46 -14.18
N GLY A 100 5.98 -11.81 -13.31
CA GLY A 100 5.78 -12.20 -11.91
C GLY A 100 4.33 -12.55 -11.64
N VAL A 101 4.08 -13.51 -10.76
CA VAL A 101 2.72 -13.85 -10.29
C VAL A 101 2.72 -13.88 -8.78
N THR A 102 1.85 -13.09 -8.18
CA THR A 102 1.63 -13.06 -6.73
C THR A 102 0.24 -13.56 -6.41
N LEU A 103 0.14 -14.51 -5.51
CA LEU A 103 -1.10 -15.09 -5.03
C LEU A 103 -1.23 -14.91 -3.52
N GLY A 104 -2.38 -14.47 -3.07
CA GLY A 104 -2.73 -14.35 -1.66
C GLY A 104 -3.20 -12.96 -1.27
N ARG A 105 -3.08 -12.65 0.01
CA ARG A 105 -3.35 -11.31 0.55
C ARG A 105 -2.09 -10.47 0.42
N GLN A 106 -2.14 -9.43 -0.38
CA GLN A 106 -1.02 -8.56 -0.70
C GLN A 106 -1.38 -7.08 -0.55
N ASP A 107 -0.39 -6.24 -0.23
CA ASP A 107 -0.58 -4.79 -0.23
C ASP A 107 -0.87 -4.31 -1.67
N LEU A 108 -1.82 -3.41 -1.81
CA LEU A 108 -2.15 -2.74 -3.06
C LEU A 108 -2.39 -1.26 -2.80
N THR A 109 -1.58 -0.43 -3.41
CA THR A 109 -1.78 1.02 -3.45
C THR A 109 -2.12 1.42 -4.87
N LEU A 110 -3.24 2.11 -5.06
CA LEU A 110 -3.66 2.64 -6.34
C LEU A 110 -3.32 4.13 -6.44
N GLY A 111 -2.94 4.56 -7.63
CA GLY A 111 -2.47 5.91 -7.90
C GLY A 111 -1.09 6.20 -7.33
N GLN A 112 -0.69 7.45 -7.44
CA GLN A 112 0.58 7.95 -6.92
C GLN A 112 0.49 8.35 -5.44
N THR A 113 -0.71 8.62 -4.94
CA THR A 113 -0.92 9.14 -3.58
C THR A 113 -1.54 8.12 -2.64
N GLY A 114 -2.15 7.04 -3.15
CA GLY A 114 -2.95 6.11 -2.37
C GLY A 114 -4.25 6.73 -1.82
N THR A 115 -4.64 7.89 -2.32
CA THR A 115 -5.87 8.57 -1.89
C THR A 115 -7.10 7.74 -2.20
N TYR A 116 -7.12 7.06 -3.34
CA TYR A 116 -8.22 6.22 -3.76
C TYR A 116 -8.24 4.87 -3.03
N TYR A 117 -7.09 4.18 -2.94
CA TYR A 117 -6.95 2.91 -2.24
C TYR A 117 -5.52 2.67 -1.78
N ASP A 118 -5.34 2.28 -0.53
CA ASP A 118 -4.06 1.88 0.08
C ASP A 118 -4.30 0.87 1.21
N ASP A 119 -4.59 -0.37 0.83
CA ASP A 119 -4.86 -1.47 1.78
C ASP A 119 -4.62 -2.82 1.09
N GLU A 120 -5.07 -3.94 1.65
CA GLU A 120 -4.82 -5.27 1.13
C GLU A 120 -5.81 -5.69 0.04
N PHE A 121 -5.28 -6.44 -0.93
CA PHE A 121 -6.01 -7.11 -1.99
C PHE A 121 -5.87 -8.62 -1.84
N ASP A 122 -7.00 -9.32 -1.75
CA ASP A 122 -7.04 -10.78 -1.62
C ASP A 122 -7.28 -11.39 -3.00
N GLY A 123 -6.23 -11.92 -3.64
CA GLY A 123 -6.37 -12.44 -4.99
C GLY A 123 -5.08 -12.88 -5.65
N ILE A 124 -5.09 -12.84 -6.96
CA ILE A 124 -3.94 -13.09 -7.82
C ILE A 124 -3.65 -11.84 -8.64
N ILE A 125 -2.38 -11.46 -8.73
CA ILE A 125 -1.89 -10.42 -9.63
C ILE A 125 -0.75 -11.00 -10.46
N ALA A 126 -0.87 -10.90 -11.78
CA ALA A 126 0.19 -11.19 -12.73
C ALA A 126 0.79 -9.87 -13.23
N THR A 127 2.08 -9.68 -13.04
CA THR A 127 2.83 -8.49 -13.46
C THR A 127 3.67 -8.80 -14.68
N PHE A 128 3.59 -7.97 -15.70
CA PHE A 128 4.32 -8.07 -16.96
C PHE A 128 5.13 -6.80 -17.20
N GLY A 129 6.43 -6.91 -17.37
CA GLY A 129 7.26 -5.76 -17.74
C GLY A 129 8.45 -5.50 -16.82
N SER A 130 8.70 -4.24 -16.53
CA SER A 130 9.83 -3.79 -15.71
C SER A 130 9.49 -2.48 -15.00
N ASP A 131 10.37 -1.99 -14.14
CA ASP A 131 10.19 -0.72 -13.41
C ASP A 131 9.91 0.50 -14.31
N LYS A 132 10.34 0.45 -15.56
CA LYS A 132 10.08 1.54 -16.52
C LYS A 132 8.67 1.51 -17.08
N LEU A 133 8.12 0.32 -17.27
CA LEU A 133 6.75 0.10 -17.72
C LEU A 133 6.35 -1.31 -17.37
N ALA A 134 5.31 -1.44 -16.56
CA ALA A 134 4.72 -2.71 -16.17
C ALA A 134 3.20 -2.68 -16.33
N LEU A 135 2.63 -3.85 -16.57
CA LEU A 135 1.20 -4.11 -16.61
C LEU A 135 0.87 -5.16 -15.55
N ASP A 136 0.01 -4.80 -14.61
CA ASP A 136 -0.63 -5.73 -13.70
C ASP A 136 -2.00 -6.14 -14.22
N LEU A 137 -2.29 -7.42 -14.17
CA LEU A 137 -3.61 -7.98 -14.36
C LEU A 137 -3.98 -8.76 -13.11
N GLY A 138 -5.01 -8.31 -12.41
CA GLY A 138 -5.45 -8.85 -11.13
C GLY A 138 -6.88 -9.34 -11.14
N TYR A 139 -7.16 -10.38 -10.35
CA TYR A 139 -8.50 -10.81 -10.02
C TYR A 139 -8.57 -11.20 -8.54
N GLY A 140 -9.54 -10.63 -7.84
CA GLY A 140 -9.68 -10.86 -6.40
C GLY A 140 -10.66 -9.91 -5.74
N ARG A 141 -10.39 -9.57 -4.48
CA ARG A 141 -11.26 -8.74 -3.64
C ARG A 141 -10.46 -7.66 -2.92
N PHE A 142 -10.97 -6.45 -2.97
CA PHE A 142 -10.47 -5.35 -2.15
C PHE A 142 -10.97 -5.55 -0.71
N LYS A 143 -10.05 -5.73 0.22
CA LYS A 143 -10.39 -6.15 1.59
C LYS A 143 -11.18 -5.10 2.35
N SER A 144 -10.80 -3.84 2.25
CA SER A 144 -11.30 -2.75 3.09
C SER A 144 -12.30 -1.84 2.38
N TRP A 145 -12.83 -2.24 1.23
CA TRP A 145 -13.92 -1.51 0.59
C TRP A 145 -15.26 -1.77 1.31
N ASP A 146 -16.06 -0.74 1.41
CA ASP A 146 -17.42 -0.82 1.96
C ASP A 146 -18.42 -1.51 1.02
N LEU A 147 -18.03 -1.70 -0.25
CA LEU A 147 -18.82 -2.47 -1.21
C LEU A 147 -18.83 -3.95 -0.85
N LYS A 148 -20.03 -4.50 -0.73
CA LYS A 148 -20.24 -5.90 -0.40
C LYS A 148 -21.12 -6.58 -1.45
N ALA A 149 -20.84 -7.84 -1.73
CA ALA A 149 -21.73 -8.71 -2.48
C ALA A 149 -23.00 -9.02 -1.67
N ALA A 150 -24.01 -9.57 -2.32
CA ALA A 150 -25.31 -9.87 -1.68
C ALA A 150 -25.21 -10.86 -0.50
N ASP A 151 -24.18 -11.69 -0.45
CA ASP A 151 -23.89 -12.63 0.64
C ASP A 151 -23.07 -12.01 1.78
N GLY A 152 -22.74 -10.71 1.70
CA GLY A 152 -21.93 -9.97 2.68
C GLY A 152 -20.41 -10.12 2.50
N SER A 153 -19.96 -10.90 1.51
CA SER A 153 -18.52 -10.98 1.17
C SER A 153 -18.03 -9.70 0.50
N ASN A 154 -16.71 -9.50 0.49
CA ASN A 154 -16.11 -8.40 -0.27
C ASN A 154 -16.36 -8.61 -1.77
N THR A 155 -16.61 -7.51 -2.47
CA THR A 155 -16.89 -7.54 -3.92
C THR A 155 -15.68 -8.03 -4.69
N GLU A 156 -15.91 -8.94 -5.62
CA GLU A 156 -14.92 -9.39 -6.59
C GLU A 156 -14.66 -8.30 -7.62
N ALA A 157 -13.42 -8.17 -8.03
CA ALA A 157 -13.02 -7.22 -9.04
C ALA A 157 -11.92 -7.76 -9.94
N PHE A 158 -11.95 -7.35 -11.19
CA PHE A 158 -10.82 -7.42 -12.10
C PHE A 158 -10.07 -6.08 -12.05
N LEU A 159 -8.74 -6.14 -11.95
CA LEU A 159 -7.84 -5.00 -11.96
C LEU A 159 -6.92 -5.07 -13.18
N GLY A 160 -6.87 -4.00 -13.97
CA GLY A 160 -5.83 -3.73 -14.94
C GLY A 160 -5.09 -2.46 -14.53
N ARG A 161 -3.76 -2.51 -14.41
CA ARG A 161 -2.94 -1.37 -14.02
C ARG A 161 -1.70 -1.30 -14.89
N LEU A 162 -1.54 -0.19 -15.61
CA LEU A 162 -0.34 0.14 -16.37
C LEU A 162 0.41 1.22 -15.59
N TYR A 163 1.66 0.96 -15.22
CA TYR A 163 2.44 1.88 -14.40
C TYR A 163 3.93 1.82 -14.71
N GLY A 164 4.64 2.83 -14.26
CA GLY A 164 6.09 2.86 -14.39
C GLY A 164 6.70 4.20 -14.03
N SER A 165 8.02 4.27 -14.22
CA SER A 165 8.76 5.49 -14.00
C SER A 165 9.85 5.68 -15.05
N THR A 166 10.09 6.93 -15.44
CA THR A 166 11.14 7.31 -16.37
C THR A 166 11.73 8.65 -16.00
N GLY A 167 13.02 8.68 -15.68
CA GLY A 167 13.71 9.89 -15.29
C GLY A 167 13.07 10.55 -14.05
N ARG A 168 12.37 11.66 -14.28
CA ARG A 168 11.69 12.43 -13.23
C ARG A 168 10.18 12.22 -13.17
N LEU A 169 9.66 11.30 -13.98
CA LEU A 169 8.23 11.06 -14.11
C LEU A 169 7.88 9.67 -13.61
N SER A 170 6.86 9.56 -12.74
CA SER A 170 6.15 8.33 -12.40
C SER A 170 4.70 8.46 -12.80
N TYR A 171 4.12 7.40 -13.29
CA TYR A 171 2.77 7.40 -13.85
C TYR A 171 2.08 6.06 -13.64
N ASP A 172 0.77 6.11 -13.59
CA ASP A 172 -0.11 4.95 -13.62
C ASP A 172 -1.41 5.26 -14.35
N ALA A 173 -2.02 4.20 -14.87
CA ALA A 173 -3.37 4.22 -15.42
C ALA A 173 -4.04 2.90 -15.01
N GLU A 174 -5.25 2.98 -14.50
CA GLU A 174 -5.91 1.87 -13.86
C GLU A 174 -7.35 1.69 -14.36
N TYR A 175 -7.76 0.44 -14.42
CA TYR A 175 -9.13 0.07 -14.70
C TYR A 175 -9.55 -1.02 -13.74
N ILE A 176 -10.66 -0.81 -13.05
CA ILE A 176 -11.24 -1.76 -12.11
C ILE A 176 -12.67 -2.04 -12.56
N ASN A 177 -12.95 -3.30 -12.85
CA ASN A 177 -14.29 -3.77 -13.13
C ASN A 177 -14.79 -4.57 -11.94
N MET A 178 -15.82 -4.07 -11.28
CA MET A 178 -16.43 -4.72 -10.12
C MET A 178 -17.54 -5.66 -10.54
N ALA A 179 -17.55 -6.85 -9.96
CA ALA A 179 -18.59 -7.83 -10.19
C ALA A 179 -19.98 -7.32 -9.77
N TYR A 180 -21.01 -7.95 -10.29
CA TYR A 180 -22.42 -7.67 -9.94
C TYR A 180 -22.88 -6.24 -10.28
N ASN A 181 -22.32 -5.63 -11.34
CA ASN A 181 -22.64 -4.26 -11.78
C ASN A 181 -22.49 -3.20 -10.69
N GLN A 182 -21.50 -3.39 -9.80
CA GLN A 182 -21.21 -2.41 -8.73
C GLN A 182 -20.35 -1.24 -9.19
N GLY A 183 -19.88 -1.26 -10.43
CA GLY A 183 -19.22 -0.15 -11.08
C GLY A 183 -17.97 -0.53 -11.88
N ASN A 184 -17.57 0.42 -12.70
CA ASN A 184 -16.30 0.43 -13.40
C ASN A 184 -15.54 1.71 -13.03
N VAL A 185 -14.30 1.56 -12.61
CA VAL A 185 -13.50 2.70 -12.19
C VAL A 185 -12.30 2.85 -13.12
N TRP A 186 -12.08 4.08 -13.57
CA TRP A 186 -10.88 4.50 -14.30
C TRP A 186 -10.04 5.39 -13.41
N GLY A 187 -8.75 5.09 -13.34
CA GLY A 187 -7.77 5.84 -12.56
C GLY A 187 -6.62 6.33 -13.43
N LEU A 188 -6.09 7.50 -13.09
CA LEU A 188 -4.85 8.04 -13.65
C LEU A 188 -4.07 8.70 -12.53
N GLY A 189 -2.78 8.43 -12.44
CA GLY A 189 -1.87 9.04 -11.48
C GLY A 189 -0.59 9.55 -12.13
N LEU A 190 -0.07 10.64 -11.61
CA LEU A 190 1.16 11.27 -12.07
C LEU A 190 1.95 11.86 -10.91
N THR A 191 3.26 11.61 -10.92
CA THR A 191 4.22 12.35 -10.11
C THR A 191 5.36 12.85 -10.99
N ALA A 192 5.65 14.15 -10.92
CA ALA A 192 6.76 14.76 -11.66
C ALA A 192 7.73 15.46 -10.69
N ASN A 193 8.97 15.00 -10.65
CA ASN A 193 10.05 15.65 -9.92
C ASN A 193 10.56 16.86 -10.73
N ILE A 194 10.08 18.06 -10.40
CA ILE A 194 10.46 19.31 -11.07
C ILE A 194 11.94 19.62 -10.83
N THR A 195 12.37 19.39 -9.60
CA THR A 195 13.78 19.47 -9.18
C THR A 195 14.11 18.25 -8.31
N ASP A 196 15.35 18.16 -7.82
CA ASP A 196 15.72 17.12 -6.86
C ASP A 196 15.08 17.30 -5.47
N LYS A 197 14.37 18.42 -5.25
CA LYS A 197 13.71 18.73 -3.97
C LYS A 197 12.22 19.05 -4.12
N ILE A 198 11.74 19.30 -5.32
CA ILE A 198 10.36 19.72 -5.57
C ILE A 198 9.70 18.73 -6.50
N ASP A 199 8.59 18.19 -6.10
CA ASP A 199 7.73 17.36 -6.91
C ASP A 199 6.28 17.87 -6.92
N VAL A 200 5.58 17.60 -8.00
CA VAL A 200 4.14 17.75 -8.13
C VAL A 200 3.55 16.37 -8.35
N PHE A 201 2.39 16.13 -7.77
CA PHE A 201 1.74 14.83 -7.86
C PHE A 201 0.21 14.97 -7.85
N GLY A 202 -0.47 13.97 -8.34
CA GLY A 202 -1.92 13.93 -8.30
C GLY A 202 -2.48 12.65 -8.89
N ASP A 203 -3.73 12.38 -8.53
CA ASP A 203 -4.52 11.26 -8.99
C ASP A 203 -5.91 11.73 -9.42
N PHE A 204 -6.51 11.00 -10.31
CA PHE A 204 -7.89 11.16 -10.76
C PHE A 204 -8.55 9.79 -10.88
N TYR A 205 -9.73 9.62 -10.29
CA TYR A 205 -10.55 8.41 -10.44
C TYR A 205 -12.00 8.76 -10.74
N LYS A 206 -12.62 7.96 -11.56
CA LYS A 206 -14.01 8.13 -11.95
C LYS A 206 -14.73 6.77 -11.98
N ASN A 207 -15.88 6.68 -11.31
CA ASN A 207 -16.78 5.52 -11.40
C ASN A 207 -17.83 5.78 -12.49
N THR A 208 -17.74 5.04 -13.59
CA THR A 208 -18.57 5.28 -14.79
C THR A 208 -19.90 4.55 -14.82
N ASP A 209 -20.13 3.63 -13.89
CA ASP A 209 -21.40 2.86 -13.81
C ASP A 209 -22.26 3.28 -12.61
N ALA A 210 -21.79 4.23 -11.80
CA ALA A 210 -22.60 4.82 -10.74
C ALA A 210 -23.45 5.99 -11.25
N ASP A 211 -24.56 6.28 -10.58
CA ASP A 211 -25.38 7.43 -10.89
C ASP A 211 -24.54 8.72 -10.85
N ASN A 212 -24.62 9.53 -11.91
CA ASN A 212 -23.88 10.77 -12.11
C ASN A 212 -22.36 10.63 -12.31
N ASP A 213 -21.84 9.43 -12.54
CA ASP A 213 -20.41 9.17 -12.78
C ASP A 213 -19.46 9.89 -11.78
N PRO A 214 -19.58 9.63 -10.47
CA PRO A 214 -18.84 10.38 -9.46
C PRO A 214 -17.34 10.23 -9.60
N GLN A 215 -16.62 11.30 -9.29
CA GLN A 215 -15.17 11.38 -9.45
C GLN A 215 -14.48 11.86 -8.17
N VAL A 216 -13.22 11.48 -8.03
CA VAL A 216 -12.32 12.01 -7.02
C VAL A 216 -10.99 12.39 -7.69
N TRP A 217 -10.45 13.51 -7.28
CA TRP A 217 -9.12 13.92 -7.71
C TRP A 217 -8.33 14.57 -6.59
N THR A 218 -7.02 14.46 -6.71
CA THR A 218 -6.08 15.15 -5.83
C THR A 218 -4.95 15.75 -6.62
N ALA A 219 -4.46 16.89 -6.18
CA ALA A 219 -3.28 17.53 -6.73
C ALA A 219 -2.44 18.14 -5.61
N GLY A 220 -1.14 17.93 -5.63
CA GLY A 220 -0.27 18.34 -4.56
C GLY A 220 1.12 18.76 -5.00
N LEU A 221 1.82 19.39 -4.07
CA LEU A 221 3.20 19.84 -4.18
C LEU A 221 4.00 19.32 -2.98
N GLY A 222 5.16 18.75 -3.24
CA GLY A 222 6.08 18.28 -2.22
C GLY A 222 7.41 19.03 -2.26
N PHE A 223 8.04 19.18 -1.08
CA PHE A 223 9.37 19.73 -0.92
C PHE A 223 10.21 18.85 0.01
N GLY A 224 11.42 18.50 -0.42
CA GLY A 224 12.35 17.64 0.32
C GLY A 224 12.08 16.16 0.12
N HIS A 225 12.96 15.35 0.67
CA HIS A 225 12.86 13.88 0.66
C HIS A 225 13.28 13.31 2.00
N THR A 226 12.53 12.37 2.51
CA THR A 226 12.94 11.60 3.70
C THR A 226 13.87 10.46 3.32
N ASN A 227 14.92 10.27 4.12
CA ASN A 227 15.80 9.12 4.04
C ASN A 227 16.00 8.55 5.44
N TRP A 228 15.40 7.42 5.73
CA TRP A 228 15.45 6.79 7.04
C TRP A 228 16.87 6.43 7.52
N LYS A 229 17.83 6.25 6.59
CA LYS A 229 19.26 6.00 6.88
C LYS A 229 20.04 7.29 7.18
N LYS A 230 19.44 8.47 6.94
CA LYS A 230 20.10 9.76 7.09
C LYS A 230 19.29 10.69 7.98
N PRO A 231 19.61 10.79 9.28
CA PRO A 231 18.92 11.68 10.20
C PRO A 231 18.93 13.14 9.72
N GLY A 232 17.85 13.88 10.01
CA GLY A 232 17.70 15.28 9.64
C GLY A 232 17.15 15.53 8.23
N THR A 233 16.85 14.49 7.47
CA THR A 233 16.10 14.64 6.21
C THR A 233 14.59 14.77 6.51
N PHE A 234 13.90 15.60 5.75
CA PHE A 234 12.47 15.84 5.91
C PHE A 234 11.80 16.00 4.55
N ARG A 235 10.49 15.79 4.53
CA ARG A 235 9.60 16.14 3.44
C ARG A 235 8.40 16.90 4.00
N VAL A 236 8.01 17.95 3.30
CA VAL A 236 6.75 18.67 3.54
C VAL A 236 5.95 18.62 2.26
N SER A 237 4.67 18.36 2.36
CA SER A 237 3.77 18.37 1.20
C SER A 237 2.43 18.99 1.56
N ALA A 238 1.79 19.58 0.56
CA ALA A 238 0.42 20.04 0.62
C ALA A 238 -0.31 19.54 -0.62
N GLN A 239 -1.54 19.05 -0.42
CA GLN A 239 -2.40 18.60 -1.51
C GLN A 239 -3.83 19.02 -1.26
N TYR A 240 -4.56 19.26 -2.34
CA TYR A 240 -5.99 19.44 -2.35
C TYR A 240 -6.66 18.16 -2.81
N ILE A 241 -7.73 17.80 -2.16
CA ILE A 241 -8.54 16.60 -2.46
C ILE A 241 -9.97 17.09 -2.65
N ASP A 242 -10.59 16.62 -3.73
CA ASP A 242 -11.99 16.86 -4.06
C ASP A 242 -12.61 15.50 -4.40
N ALA A 243 -13.59 15.07 -3.64
CA ALA A 243 -14.22 13.76 -3.77
C ALA A 243 -15.75 13.91 -3.75
N GLU A 244 -16.38 13.58 -4.85
CA GLU A 244 -17.83 13.51 -4.98
C GLU A 244 -18.39 12.29 -4.24
N LYS A 245 -19.59 12.41 -3.73
CA LYS A 245 -20.31 11.30 -3.08
C LYS A 245 -20.41 10.09 -4.00
N GLY A 246 -19.97 8.93 -3.50
CA GLY A 246 -19.94 7.67 -4.27
C GLY A 246 -18.69 7.49 -5.14
N SER A 247 -17.74 8.42 -5.08
CA SER A 247 -16.50 8.32 -5.84
C SER A 247 -15.46 7.41 -5.20
N VAL A 248 -15.51 7.21 -3.88
CA VAL A 248 -14.58 6.38 -3.11
C VAL A 248 -15.32 5.29 -2.35
N PHE A 249 -14.62 4.22 -1.98
CA PHE A 249 -15.19 3.05 -1.31
C PHE A 249 -14.50 2.72 0.02
N GLY A 250 -13.65 3.60 0.53
CA GLY A 250 -12.86 3.41 1.75
C GLY A 250 -11.43 2.98 1.48
N ALA A 251 -10.68 2.81 2.55
CA ALA A 251 -9.27 2.40 2.51
C ALA A 251 -8.31 3.40 1.86
N SER A 252 -8.56 4.68 2.00
CA SER A 252 -7.57 5.72 1.68
C SER A 252 -6.36 5.65 2.62
N THR A 253 -5.17 6.01 2.12
CA THR A 253 -3.95 6.13 2.94
C THR A 253 -4.10 7.08 4.13
N TYR A 254 -5.06 7.99 4.08
CA TYR A 254 -5.25 9.06 5.06
C TYR A 254 -6.34 8.74 6.10
N ASN A 255 -5.98 8.00 7.13
CA ASN A 255 -6.89 7.55 8.20
C ASN A 255 -7.52 8.68 9.06
N VAL A 256 -7.17 9.93 8.82
CA VAL A 256 -7.67 11.12 9.56
C VAL A 256 -8.31 12.14 8.63
N SER A 257 -8.52 11.76 7.40
CA SER A 257 -9.08 12.58 6.33
C SER A 257 -10.61 12.44 6.31
N PRO A 258 -11.36 13.48 5.93
CA PRO A 258 -12.81 13.39 5.76
C PRO A 258 -13.25 12.64 4.50
N ILE A 259 -12.34 12.09 3.71
CA ILE A 259 -12.65 11.45 2.43
C ILE A 259 -13.66 10.29 2.56
N ASP A 260 -13.67 9.60 3.69
CA ASP A 260 -14.63 8.51 3.95
C ASP A 260 -16.10 8.99 3.98
N GLU A 261 -16.37 10.29 4.15
CA GLU A 261 -17.70 10.82 4.03
C GLU A 261 -18.21 10.81 2.59
N ALA A 262 -17.31 10.87 1.61
CA ALA A 262 -17.65 10.75 0.19
C ALA A 262 -18.07 9.32 -0.22
N ILE A 263 -17.93 8.31 0.64
CA ILE A 263 -18.42 6.94 0.35
C ILE A 263 -19.93 6.98 0.11
N SER A 264 -20.69 7.61 1.02
CA SER A 264 -22.17 7.58 0.94
C SER A 264 -22.89 8.81 1.50
N LYS A 265 -22.19 9.74 2.15
CA LYS A 265 -22.80 10.86 2.85
C LYS A 265 -22.90 12.12 1.98
N THR A 266 -21.78 12.69 1.58
CA THR A 266 -21.71 13.99 0.91
C THR A 266 -20.44 14.13 0.09
N ASP A 267 -20.42 15.10 -0.81
CA ASP A 267 -19.18 15.57 -1.45
C ASP A 267 -18.28 16.20 -0.39
N VAL A 268 -16.98 16.02 -0.54
CA VAL A 268 -15.98 16.60 0.36
C VAL A 268 -14.83 17.23 -0.43
N ASP A 269 -14.40 18.40 0.02
CA ASP A 269 -13.20 19.05 -0.49
C ASP A 269 -12.37 19.62 0.66
N TYR A 270 -11.06 19.43 0.62
CA TYR A 270 -10.18 19.88 1.70
C TYR A 270 -8.72 19.95 1.30
N TRP A 271 -7.95 20.68 2.09
CA TRP A 271 -6.49 20.70 2.04
C TRP A 271 -5.88 19.75 3.07
N LEU A 272 -4.89 18.99 2.66
CA LEU A 272 -4.08 18.16 3.52
C LEU A 272 -2.61 18.61 3.46
N ALA A 273 -2.04 18.92 4.62
CA ALA A 273 -0.63 19.24 4.77
C ALA A 273 0.07 18.16 5.63
N GLN A 274 1.25 17.75 5.24
CA GLN A 274 2.03 16.71 5.91
C GLN A 274 3.49 17.14 6.09
#